data_0fb96460d54a01a19ec2ac6e23f5c767
#
_entry.id   0fb96460d54a01a19ec2ac6e23f5c767
#
_cell.length_a   1.000
_cell.length_b   1.000
_cell.length_c   1.000
_cell.angle_alpha   90.00
_cell.angle_beta   90.00
_cell.angle_gamma   90.00
#
_symmetry.space_group_name_H-M   'P 1'
#
loop_
_entity.id
_entity.type
_entity.pdbx_description
1 polymer ?
#
loop_
_entity_poly.entity_id
_entity_poly.type
_entity_poly.pdbx_seq_one_letter_code
_entity_poly.pdbx_strand_id
1 'polypeptide(L)'
;LPEQIGRYRIDAIGLDIEILDPLKSARLRMNDPERGVSFDVVARGTIPPISRPNGHHLVQPMKVEGTLNLYGESIPIDDYFMRDRSWGAERHETPRDVPPITWMTGMTDGFSFHLVAFDDPALNPDWAGKFSSPSPGENLLWGFLHKDSQTTSIVRASKRTRREADGHSPRGFDMEIEDDAGRVLDMRGEVTARVPWSTLLCIVNIRGTR
;
A
#
# COMPACT_ATOMS: atom_id res chain seq x y z
N LEU A 1 -4.08 -21.10 -17.79
CA LEU A 1 -4.12 -19.66 -18.11
C LEU A 1 -4.90 -19.52 -19.42
N PRO A 2 -5.85 -18.56 -19.52
CA PRO A 2 -6.58 -18.35 -20.77
C PRO A 2 -5.62 -17.95 -21.89
N GLU A 3 -5.85 -18.43 -23.10
CA GLU A 3 -5.02 -18.12 -24.28
C GLU A 3 -5.07 -16.65 -24.71
N GLN A 4 -6.02 -15.87 -24.18
CA GLN A 4 -6.11 -14.41 -24.38
C GLN A 4 -5.77 -13.68 -23.09
N ILE A 5 -4.60 -13.07 -23.04
CA ILE A 5 -4.06 -12.31 -21.89
C ILE A 5 -4.69 -10.91 -21.77
N GLY A 6 -5.80 -10.63 -22.43
CA GLY A 6 -6.37 -9.28 -22.48
C GLY A 6 -7.56 -9.01 -21.57
N ARG A 7 -8.28 -10.05 -21.13
CA ARG A 7 -9.52 -9.88 -20.36
C ARG A 7 -9.79 -11.03 -19.42
N TYR A 8 -10.22 -10.71 -18.20
CA TYR A 8 -10.57 -11.67 -17.15
C TYR A 8 -11.97 -11.38 -16.65
N ARG A 9 -12.81 -12.41 -16.50
CA ARG A 9 -14.14 -12.28 -15.94
C ARG A 9 -14.32 -13.26 -14.79
N ILE A 10 -14.91 -12.78 -13.71
CA ILE A 10 -15.30 -13.57 -12.54
C ILE A 10 -16.80 -13.34 -12.35
N ASP A 11 -17.60 -14.17 -13.01
CA ASP A 11 -19.06 -14.01 -13.10
C ASP A 11 -19.73 -14.07 -11.71
N ALA A 12 -19.18 -14.88 -10.79
CA ALA A 12 -19.72 -15.00 -9.42
C ALA A 12 -19.78 -13.69 -8.63
N ILE A 13 -19.00 -12.68 -9.00
CA ILE A 13 -18.98 -11.36 -8.37
C ILE A 13 -19.16 -10.22 -9.38
N GLY A 14 -19.52 -10.54 -10.61
CA GLY A 14 -19.73 -9.56 -11.67
C GLY A 14 -18.49 -8.74 -12.04
N LEU A 15 -17.28 -9.26 -11.77
CA LEU A 15 -16.00 -8.55 -12.02
C LEU A 15 -15.51 -8.83 -13.43
N ASP A 16 -15.12 -7.77 -14.13
CA ASP A 16 -14.54 -7.79 -15.47
C ASP A 16 -13.29 -6.90 -15.48
N ILE A 17 -12.15 -7.49 -15.80
CA ILE A 17 -10.85 -6.79 -15.89
C ILE A 17 -10.37 -6.88 -17.33
N GLU A 18 -10.17 -5.75 -17.95
CA GLU A 18 -9.66 -5.60 -19.30
C GLU A 18 -8.28 -4.93 -19.28
N ILE A 19 -7.27 -5.61 -19.79
CA ILE A 19 -5.92 -5.04 -19.91
C ILE A 19 -5.89 -4.18 -21.17
N LEU A 20 -5.82 -2.86 -21.00
CA LEU A 20 -5.78 -1.90 -22.11
C LEU A 20 -4.38 -1.79 -22.72
N ASP A 21 -3.37 -1.70 -21.85
CA ASP A 21 -1.95 -1.72 -22.22
C ASP A 21 -1.18 -2.49 -21.13
N PRO A 22 -0.51 -3.61 -21.49
CA PRO A 22 0.20 -4.44 -20.51
C PRO A 22 1.16 -3.64 -19.62
N LEU A 23 1.08 -3.85 -18.31
CA LEU A 23 1.85 -3.16 -17.26
C LEU A 23 1.64 -1.65 -17.16
N LYS A 24 0.77 -1.05 -17.98
CA LYS A 24 0.51 0.39 -17.96
C LYS A 24 -0.92 0.73 -17.60
N SER A 25 -1.92 0.04 -18.14
CA SER A 25 -3.31 0.38 -17.86
C SER A 25 -4.26 -0.80 -17.95
N ALA A 26 -5.31 -0.74 -17.12
CA ALA A 26 -6.41 -1.68 -17.13
C ALA A 26 -7.73 -0.96 -16.83
N ARG A 27 -8.83 -1.48 -17.36
CA ARG A 27 -10.18 -1.11 -16.98
C ARG A 27 -10.75 -2.20 -16.08
N LEU A 28 -11.33 -1.79 -14.97
CA LEU A 28 -11.97 -2.68 -14.02
C LEU A 28 -13.44 -2.29 -13.92
N ARG A 29 -14.32 -3.27 -14.10
CA ARG A 29 -15.77 -3.10 -13.97
C ARG A 29 -16.30 -4.16 -13.02
N MET A 30 -17.22 -3.79 -12.17
CA MET A 30 -17.97 -4.70 -11.33
C MET A 30 -19.42 -4.27 -11.31
N ASN A 31 -20.31 -5.24 -11.32
CA ASN A 31 -21.74 -4.99 -11.11
C ASN A 31 -22.34 -6.07 -10.20
N ASP A 32 -22.69 -5.67 -8.99
CA ASP A 32 -23.37 -6.49 -8.00
C ASP A 32 -24.73 -5.85 -7.67
N PRO A 33 -25.78 -6.13 -8.47
CA PRO A 33 -27.08 -5.52 -8.28
C PRO A 33 -27.77 -5.99 -6.99
N GLU A 34 -27.43 -7.17 -6.48
CA GLU A 34 -28.02 -7.68 -5.23
C GLU A 34 -27.56 -6.85 -4.02
N ARG A 35 -26.31 -6.36 -4.06
CA ARG A 35 -25.76 -5.48 -3.02
C ARG A 35 -25.87 -3.99 -3.34
N GLY A 36 -26.39 -3.65 -4.52
CA GLY A 36 -26.49 -2.25 -4.97
C GLY A 36 -25.12 -1.57 -5.17
N VAL A 37 -24.12 -2.34 -5.59
CA VAL A 37 -22.75 -1.85 -5.79
C VAL A 37 -22.31 -2.09 -7.23
N SER A 38 -21.78 -1.05 -7.88
CA SER A 38 -21.11 -1.20 -9.16
C SER A 38 -19.99 -0.18 -9.30
N PHE A 39 -18.97 -0.51 -10.10
CA PHE A 39 -17.97 0.46 -10.49
C PHE A 39 -17.50 0.24 -11.94
N ASP A 40 -17.04 1.31 -12.54
CA ASP A 40 -16.33 1.32 -13.82
C ASP A 40 -15.17 2.31 -13.71
N VAL A 41 -13.95 1.80 -13.63
CA VAL A 41 -12.76 2.60 -13.42
C VAL A 41 -11.65 2.19 -14.38
N VAL A 42 -10.81 3.15 -14.72
CA VAL A 42 -9.56 2.91 -15.45
C VAL A 42 -8.39 3.21 -14.53
N ALA A 43 -7.52 2.23 -14.36
CA ALA A 43 -6.29 2.36 -13.61
C ALA A 43 -5.10 2.52 -14.57
N ARG A 44 -4.25 3.53 -14.34
CA ARG A 44 -3.04 3.81 -15.12
C ARG A 44 -1.82 3.86 -14.21
N GLY A 45 -0.77 3.12 -14.54
CA GLY A 45 0.51 3.19 -13.83
C GLY A 45 1.11 4.58 -13.91
N THR A 46 1.41 5.18 -12.77
CA THR A 46 2.12 6.48 -12.71
C THR A 46 3.61 6.31 -12.95
N ILE A 47 4.13 5.12 -12.66
CA ILE A 47 5.50 4.69 -12.94
C ILE A 47 5.50 3.21 -13.35
N PRO A 48 6.59 2.70 -13.93
CA PRO A 48 6.73 1.26 -14.19
C PRO A 48 6.59 0.43 -12.90
N PRO A 49 6.17 -0.86 -13.01
CA PRO A 49 6.15 -1.77 -11.88
C PRO A 49 7.53 -1.91 -11.23
N ILE A 50 7.56 -1.95 -9.89
CA ILE A 50 8.78 -2.12 -9.12
C ILE A 50 8.75 -3.51 -8.50
N SER A 51 9.75 -4.32 -8.83
CA SER A 51 9.89 -5.68 -8.32
C SER A 51 10.68 -5.70 -7.01
N ARG A 52 10.21 -6.51 -6.08
CA ARG A 52 11.00 -6.86 -4.90
C ARG A 52 12.24 -7.64 -5.31
N PRO A 53 13.40 -7.49 -4.63
CA PRO A 53 14.64 -8.19 -4.99
C PRO A 53 14.53 -9.72 -5.09
N ASN A 54 13.59 -10.34 -4.39
CA ASN A 54 13.35 -11.79 -4.48
C ASN A 54 12.67 -12.24 -5.79
N GLY A 55 12.23 -11.32 -6.65
CA GLY A 55 11.62 -11.61 -7.95
C GLY A 55 10.19 -12.19 -7.91
N HIS A 56 9.57 -12.34 -6.72
CA HIS A 56 8.27 -12.97 -6.55
C HIS A 56 7.16 -12.00 -6.12
N HIS A 57 7.44 -10.72 -6.17
CA HIS A 57 6.51 -9.68 -5.78
C HIS A 57 6.78 -8.41 -6.56
N LEU A 58 5.72 -7.76 -7.01
CA LEU A 58 5.79 -6.42 -7.58
C LEU A 58 4.70 -5.53 -7.01
N VAL A 59 5.00 -4.26 -6.96
CA VAL A 59 4.02 -3.20 -6.71
C VAL A 59 4.09 -2.15 -7.82
N GLN A 60 2.98 -1.47 -8.04
CA GLN A 60 2.90 -0.39 -9.00
C GLN A 60 1.91 0.66 -8.53
N PRO A 61 2.35 1.91 -8.30
CA PRO A 61 1.45 3.04 -8.10
C PRO A 61 0.59 3.27 -9.33
N MET A 62 -0.71 3.41 -9.13
CA MET A 62 -1.70 3.60 -10.17
C MET A 62 -2.54 4.84 -9.87
N LYS A 63 -2.80 5.66 -10.87
CA LYS A 63 -3.89 6.63 -10.88
C LYS A 63 -5.16 5.93 -11.31
N VAL A 64 -6.26 6.15 -10.60
CA VAL A 64 -7.55 5.51 -10.88
C VAL A 64 -8.61 6.58 -11.08
N GLU A 65 -9.31 6.51 -12.20
CA GLU A 65 -10.38 7.43 -12.58
C GLU A 65 -11.62 6.66 -13.01
N GLY A 66 -12.79 7.15 -12.66
CA GLY A 66 -14.07 6.53 -13.06
C GLY A 66 -15.20 6.83 -12.11
N THR A 67 -16.08 5.84 -11.90
CA THR A 67 -17.28 6.00 -11.09
C THR A 67 -17.52 4.77 -10.22
N LEU A 68 -17.88 5.00 -8.97
CA LEU A 68 -18.42 4.02 -8.04
C LEU A 68 -19.89 4.36 -7.81
N ASN A 69 -20.79 3.41 -7.99
CA ASN A 69 -22.18 3.51 -7.53
C ASN A 69 -22.35 2.64 -6.28
N LEU A 70 -22.85 3.24 -5.23
CA LEU A 70 -23.00 2.62 -3.94
C LEU A 70 -24.38 2.95 -3.38
N TYR A 71 -25.27 1.93 -3.26
CA TYR A 71 -26.63 2.07 -2.74
C TYR A 71 -27.46 3.19 -3.40
N GLY A 72 -27.30 3.37 -4.71
CA GLY A 72 -28.00 4.39 -5.50
C GLY A 72 -27.30 5.75 -5.56
N GLU A 73 -26.22 5.94 -4.85
CA GLU A 73 -25.36 7.12 -4.94
C GLU A 73 -24.25 6.90 -5.97
N SER A 74 -24.00 7.90 -6.81
CA SER A 74 -22.90 7.88 -7.79
C SER A 74 -21.75 8.76 -7.31
N ILE A 75 -20.60 8.15 -7.11
CA ILE A 75 -19.40 8.78 -6.54
C ILE A 75 -18.32 8.81 -7.63
N PRO A 76 -17.86 9.99 -8.06
CA PRO A 76 -16.72 10.08 -8.96
C PRO A 76 -15.44 9.62 -8.25
N ILE A 77 -14.62 8.83 -8.95
CA ILE A 77 -13.31 8.37 -8.49
C ILE A 77 -12.25 9.12 -9.28
N ASP A 78 -11.35 9.78 -8.57
CA ASP A 78 -10.14 10.42 -9.07
C ASP A 78 -9.08 10.34 -7.97
N ASP A 79 -8.43 9.17 -7.84
CA ASP A 79 -7.59 8.86 -6.69
C ASP A 79 -6.46 7.91 -7.09
N TYR A 80 -5.69 7.48 -6.11
CA TYR A 80 -4.55 6.60 -6.29
C TYR A 80 -4.81 5.23 -5.67
N PHE A 81 -4.16 4.23 -6.26
CA PHE A 81 -4.24 2.85 -5.83
C PHE A 81 -2.86 2.18 -5.98
N MET A 82 -2.49 1.32 -5.06
CA MET A 82 -1.29 0.49 -5.20
C MET A 82 -1.69 -0.88 -5.75
N ARG A 83 -1.28 -1.17 -6.99
CA ARG A 83 -1.32 -2.53 -7.51
C ARG A 83 -0.25 -3.33 -6.83
N ASP A 84 -0.65 -4.40 -6.17
CA ASP A 84 0.22 -5.35 -5.49
C ASP A 84 0.02 -6.74 -6.10
N ARG A 85 1.10 -7.43 -6.38
CA ARG A 85 1.05 -8.78 -6.92
C ARG A 85 2.21 -9.63 -6.45
N SER A 86 1.86 -10.79 -5.90
CA SER A 86 2.81 -11.82 -5.51
C SER A 86 2.55 -13.11 -6.26
N TRP A 87 3.61 -13.86 -6.53
CA TRP A 87 3.55 -15.19 -7.19
C TRP A 87 4.74 -16.04 -6.73
N GLY A 88 4.74 -17.33 -7.12
CA GLY A 88 5.84 -18.24 -6.85
C GLY A 88 5.52 -19.31 -5.81
N ALA A 89 6.56 -19.94 -5.28
CA ALA A 89 6.47 -21.04 -4.35
C ALA A 89 5.78 -20.65 -3.02
N GLU A 90 5.33 -21.66 -2.29
CA GLU A 90 4.73 -21.49 -0.96
C GLU A 90 5.61 -20.65 -0.04
N ARG A 91 4.99 -19.73 0.67
CA ARG A 91 5.66 -18.98 1.73
C ARG A 91 5.71 -19.89 2.98
N HIS A 92 6.89 -20.32 3.33
CA HIS A 92 7.11 -20.93 4.64
C HIS A 92 7.27 -19.80 5.69
N GLU A 93 6.16 -19.34 6.22
CA GLU A 93 6.19 -18.38 7.33
C GLU A 93 6.48 -19.16 8.62
N THR A 94 7.72 -19.09 9.07
CA THR A 94 8.06 -19.56 10.40
C THR A 94 7.57 -18.52 11.40
N PRO A 95 6.77 -18.89 12.41
CA PRO A 95 6.42 -17.99 13.50
C PRO A 95 7.71 -17.39 14.09
N ARG A 96 7.81 -16.06 14.04
CA ARG A 96 8.93 -15.33 14.64
C ARG A 96 8.39 -14.41 15.72
N ASP A 97 9.16 -14.28 16.78
CA ASP A 97 8.90 -13.26 17.79
C ASP A 97 9.42 -11.90 17.26
N VAL A 98 8.67 -11.35 16.33
CA VAL A 98 9.00 -10.06 15.67
C VAL A 98 7.90 -9.04 15.93
N PRO A 99 8.25 -7.76 16.00
CA PRO A 99 7.26 -6.68 16.13
C PRO A 99 6.25 -6.68 14.98
N PRO A 100 5.09 -6.04 15.16
CA PRO A 100 4.12 -5.87 14.10
C PRO A 100 4.71 -5.24 12.86
N ILE A 101 4.19 -5.65 11.70
CA ILE A 101 4.60 -5.11 10.40
C ILE A 101 3.79 -3.86 10.08
N THR A 102 4.48 -2.81 9.69
CA THR A 102 3.93 -1.69 8.96
C THR A 102 3.98 -2.01 7.47
N TRP A 103 2.81 -2.02 6.82
CA TRP A 103 2.68 -2.03 5.38
C TRP A 103 2.04 -0.71 4.97
N MET A 104 2.81 0.16 4.34
CA MET A 104 2.38 1.52 4.07
C MET A 104 2.66 1.91 2.62
N THR A 105 1.71 2.62 2.04
CA THR A 105 1.84 3.25 0.72
C THR A 105 1.40 4.71 0.82
N GLY A 106 2.07 5.58 0.10
CA GLY A 106 1.64 6.96 -0.07
C GLY A 106 1.82 7.38 -1.52
N MET A 107 0.86 8.13 -2.05
CA MET A 107 0.85 8.53 -3.45
C MET A 107 0.23 9.90 -3.61
N THR A 108 0.85 10.70 -4.48
CA THR A 108 0.33 11.97 -5.02
C THR A 108 0.85 12.12 -6.44
N ASP A 109 0.54 13.23 -7.12
CA ASP A 109 1.17 13.55 -8.39
C ASP A 109 2.68 13.74 -8.21
N GLY A 110 3.47 12.95 -8.95
CA GLY A 110 4.93 13.01 -8.94
C GLY A 110 5.64 12.47 -7.69
N PHE A 111 4.87 11.94 -6.73
CA PHE A 111 5.42 11.33 -5.51
C PHE A 111 4.72 10.02 -5.19
N SER A 112 5.49 8.98 -4.93
CA SER A 112 4.96 7.74 -4.36
C SER A 112 6.01 7.01 -3.54
N PHE A 113 5.56 6.30 -2.51
CA PHE A 113 6.41 5.36 -1.77
C PHE A 113 5.64 4.11 -1.40
N HIS A 114 6.38 3.06 -1.17
CA HIS A 114 5.92 1.82 -0.56
C HIS A 114 6.94 1.39 0.49
N LEU A 115 6.46 0.96 1.64
CA LEU A 115 7.29 0.57 2.76
C LEU A 115 6.70 -0.66 3.44
N VAL A 116 7.54 -1.66 3.63
CA VAL A 116 7.26 -2.81 4.51
C VAL A 116 8.36 -2.90 5.55
N ALA A 117 8.02 -2.65 6.80
CA ALA A 117 8.99 -2.63 7.90
C ALA A 117 8.36 -3.16 9.19
N PHE A 118 9.16 -3.68 10.10
CA PHE A 118 8.75 -3.94 11.47
C PHE A 118 8.69 -2.65 12.27
N ASP A 119 7.69 -2.53 13.15
CA ASP A 119 7.62 -1.43 14.11
C ASP A 119 8.74 -1.59 15.15
N ASP A 120 9.61 -0.59 15.28
CA ASP A 120 10.66 -0.62 16.30
C ASP A 120 10.06 -0.38 17.70
N PRO A 121 10.22 -1.34 18.65
CA PRO A 121 9.75 -1.20 20.02
C PRO A 121 10.36 -0.01 20.78
N ALA A 122 11.57 0.43 20.40
CA ALA A 122 12.19 1.62 21.00
C ALA A 122 11.41 2.90 20.67
N LEU A 123 10.75 2.95 19.52
CA LEU A 123 9.94 4.09 19.06
C LEU A 123 8.44 3.90 19.35
N ASN A 124 8.01 2.68 19.63
CA ASN A 124 6.62 2.29 19.85
C ASN A 124 6.46 1.64 21.23
N PRO A 125 6.26 2.42 22.30
CA PRO A 125 6.25 1.94 23.69
C PRO A 125 5.26 0.79 23.97
N ASP A 126 4.19 0.70 23.19
CA ASP A 126 3.20 -0.39 23.30
C ASP A 126 3.82 -1.79 23.05
N TRP A 127 4.94 -1.85 22.39
CA TRP A 127 5.70 -3.06 22.07
C TRP A 127 6.93 -3.25 22.95
N ALA A 128 7.27 -2.25 23.79
CA ALA A 128 8.40 -2.33 24.70
C ALA A 128 8.26 -3.51 25.67
N GLY A 129 9.29 -4.32 25.79
CA GLY A 129 9.30 -5.53 26.62
C GLY A 129 8.51 -6.71 26.06
N LYS A 130 7.79 -6.55 24.93
CA LYS A 130 7.11 -7.64 24.21
C LYS A 130 7.97 -8.18 23.07
N PHE A 131 8.74 -7.30 22.45
CA PHE A 131 9.62 -7.63 21.33
C PHE A 131 10.98 -6.94 21.53
N SER A 132 12.02 -7.53 20.97
CA SER A 132 13.34 -6.91 20.91
C SER A 132 13.37 -5.86 19.78
N SER A 133 14.05 -4.75 20.01
CA SER A 133 14.31 -3.79 18.93
C SER A 133 15.27 -4.42 17.91
N PRO A 134 14.95 -4.32 16.61
CA PRO A 134 15.86 -4.75 15.55
C PRO A 134 17.10 -3.85 15.54
N SER A 135 18.22 -4.36 15.02
CA SER A 135 19.38 -3.54 14.74
C SER A 135 19.03 -2.44 13.72
N PRO A 136 19.73 -1.30 13.71
CA PRO A 136 19.51 -0.25 12.72
C PRO A 136 19.51 -0.79 11.29
N GLY A 137 18.42 -0.55 10.55
CA GLY A 137 18.19 -1.04 9.20
C GLY A 137 17.63 -2.46 9.08
N GLU A 138 17.68 -3.29 10.12
CA GLU A 138 17.11 -4.64 10.08
C GLU A 138 15.58 -4.68 10.22
N ASN A 139 14.97 -3.58 10.63
CA ASN A 139 13.52 -3.44 10.66
C ASN A 139 12.91 -3.29 9.27
N LEU A 140 13.66 -2.85 8.27
CA LEU A 140 13.20 -2.67 6.91
C LEU A 140 13.22 -4.00 6.15
N LEU A 141 12.06 -4.43 5.68
CA LEU A 141 11.95 -5.62 4.83
C LEU A 141 12.12 -5.25 3.36
N TRP A 142 11.52 -4.15 2.94
CA TRP A 142 11.58 -3.64 1.58
C TRP A 142 10.83 -2.31 1.46
N GLY A 143 11.28 -1.46 0.52
CA GLY A 143 10.58 -0.25 0.18
C GLY A 143 11.21 0.48 -1.00
N PHE A 144 10.44 1.37 -1.60
CA PHE A 144 10.92 2.29 -2.62
C PHE A 144 10.36 3.69 -2.37
N LEU A 145 11.07 4.68 -2.91
CA LEU A 145 10.65 6.06 -3.00
C LEU A 145 10.73 6.50 -4.46
N HIS A 146 9.63 7.03 -5.01
CA HIS A 146 9.63 7.75 -6.27
C HIS A 146 9.36 9.23 -6.01
N LYS A 147 10.31 10.06 -6.38
CA LYS A 147 10.26 11.52 -6.25
C LYS A 147 11.17 12.17 -7.28
N ASP A 148 10.78 13.33 -7.81
CA ASP A 148 11.57 14.10 -8.80
C ASP A 148 11.98 13.23 -10.01
N SER A 149 11.03 12.39 -10.51
CA SER A 149 11.21 11.45 -11.63
C SER A 149 12.28 10.37 -11.40
N GLN A 150 12.72 10.17 -10.17
CA GLN A 150 13.67 9.11 -9.78
C GLN A 150 13.00 8.10 -8.85
N THR A 151 13.22 6.83 -9.12
CA THR A 151 12.85 5.73 -8.22
C THR A 151 14.09 5.16 -7.57
N THR A 152 14.10 5.13 -6.26
CA THR A 152 15.20 4.69 -5.40
C THR A 152 14.73 3.67 -4.39
N SER A 153 15.62 2.86 -3.84
CA SER A 153 15.30 1.95 -2.74
C SER A 153 15.33 2.69 -1.41
N ILE A 154 14.35 2.43 -0.53
CA ILE A 154 14.43 2.86 0.85
C ILE A 154 15.47 1.96 1.54
N VAL A 155 16.43 2.56 2.23
CA VAL A 155 17.50 1.86 2.96
C VAL A 155 17.36 1.96 4.48
N ARG A 156 16.61 2.95 4.96
CA ARG A 156 16.29 3.11 6.38
C ARG A 156 14.87 3.66 6.55
N ALA A 157 14.18 3.16 7.55
CA ALA A 157 12.88 3.67 7.94
C ALA A 157 12.74 3.64 9.46
N SER A 158 12.20 4.71 10.02
CA SER A 158 11.79 4.77 11.41
C SER A 158 10.36 5.30 11.50
N LYS A 159 9.52 4.68 12.31
CA LYS A 159 8.13 5.07 12.47
C LYS A 159 7.72 5.01 13.93
N ARG A 160 7.12 6.09 14.41
CA ARG A 160 6.43 6.16 15.69
C ARG A 160 4.93 6.28 15.44
N THR A 161 4.16 5.30 15.89
CA THR A 161 2.69 5.33 15.82
C THR A 161 2.13 6.10 17.01
N ARG A 162 1.30 7.09 16.73
CA ARG A 162 0.49 7.78 17.74
C ARG A 162 -0.85 7.06 17.84
N ARG A 163 -1.27 6.71 19.06
CA ARG A 163 -2.48 5.94 19.31
C ARG A 163 -3.55 6.75 20.03
N GLU A 164 -4.78 6.28 19.94
CA GLU A 164 -5.89 6.78 20.76
C GLU A 164 -5.71 6.36 22.23
N ALA A 165 -6.58 6.87 23.08
CA ALA A 165 -6.58 6.55 24.51
C ALA A 165 -6.81 5.08 24.84
N ASP A 166 -7.33 4.29 23.87
CA ASP A 166 -7.51 2.85 23.98
C ASP A 166 -6.19 2.05 23.90
N GLY A 167 -5.08 2.72 23.57
CA GLY A 167 -3.76 2.14 23.40
C GLY A 167 -3.59 1.23 22.16
N HIS A 168 -4.63 1.04 21.36
CA HIS A 168 -4.65 0.12 20.22
C HIS A 168 -4.88 0.82 18.88
N SER A 169 -5.87 1.69 18.83
CA SER A 169 -6.28 2.36 17.61
C SER A 169 -5.26 3.41 17.18
N PRO A 170 -4.66 3.32 15.98
CA PRO A 170 -3.75 4.34 15.51
C PRO A 170 -4.52 5.64 15.19
N ARG A 171 -4.01 6.77 15.68
CA ARG A 171 -4.46 8.12 15.38
C ARG A 171 -3.63 8.79 14.31
N GLY A 172 -2.38 8.39 14.19
CA GLY A 172 -1.44 8.93 13.24
C GLY A 172 -0.04 8.36 13.44
N PHE A 173 0.92 8.90 12.71
CA PHE A 173 2.32 8.51 12.84
C PHE A 173 3.25 9.69 12.54
N ASP A 174 4.47 9.57 13.04
CA ASP A 174 5.63 10.36 12.62
C ASP A 174 6.63 9.36 12.04
N MET A 175 7.15 9.62 10.84
CA MET A 175 8.01 8.70 10.11
C MET A 175 9.14 9.42 9.40
N GLU A 176 10.34 8.87 9.47
CA GLU A 176 11.48 9.26 8.67
C GLU A 176 11.87 8.08 7.78
N ILE A 177 12.11 8.35 6.51
CA ILE A 177 12.69 7.40 5.56
C ILE A 177 13.94 7.99 4.91
N GLU A 178 14.92 7.14 4.65
CA GLU A 178 16.12 7.47 3.87
C GLU A 178 16.24 6.49 2.70
N ASP A 179 16.59 7.01 1.53
CA ASP A 179 16.79 6.21 0.34
C ASP A 179 18.29 6.03 0.00
N ASP A 180 18.57 5.17 -0.97
CA ASP A 180 19.93 4.85 -1.44
C ASP A 180 20.63 6.02 -2.20
N ALA A 181 19.89 7.10 -2.50
CA ALA A 181 20.44 8.35 -3.00
C ALA A 181 20.80 9.34 -1.87
N GLY A 182 20.59 8.97 -0.61
CA GLY A 182 20.84 9.81 0.56
C GLY A 182 19.77 10.88 0.80
N ARG A 183 18.60 10.77 0.16
CA ARG A 183 17.48 11.67 0.43
C ARG A 183 16.76 11.23 1.70
N VAL A 184 16.53 12.17 2.60
CA VAL A 184 15.77 11.96 3.84
C VAL A 184 14.42 12.66 3.72
N LEU A 185 13.35 11.96 4.06
CA LEU A 185 12.00 12.51 4.11
C LEU A 185 11.41 12.29 5.50
N ASP A 186 10.97 13.40 6.08
CA ASP A 186 10.15 13.41 7.28
C ASP A 186 8.67 13.50 6.89
N MET A 187 7.86 12.62 7.44
CA MET A 187 6.43 12.55 7.17
C MET A 187 5.64 12.47 8.46
N ARG A 188 4.53 13.18 8.47
CA ARG A 188 3.52 13.08 9.52
C ARG A 188 2.17 12.71 8.94
N GLY A 189 1.58 11.64 9.44
CA GLY A 189 0.27 11.16 9.01
C GLY A 189 -0.78 11.31 10.10
N GLU A 190 -2.00 11.67 9.70
CA GLU A 190 -3.20 11.67 10.52
C GLU A 190 -4.18 10.65 9.96
N VAL A 191 -4.71 9.76 10.82
CA VAL A 191 -5.71 8.77 10.40
C VAL A 191 -7.04 9.47 10.16
N THR A 192 -7.57 9.36 8.95
CA THR A 192 -8.85 9.95 8.55
C THR A 192 -9.99 8.92 8.50
N ALA A 193 -9.64 7.66 8.25
CA ALA A 193 -10.60 6.56 8.24
C ALA A 193 -9.95 5.25 8.71
N ARG A 194 -10.76 4.37 9.28
CA ARG A 194 -10.34 3.03 9.70
C ARG A 194 -11.33 2.02 9.15
N VAL A 195 -10.80 0.95 8.59
CA VAL A 195 -11.61 -0.17 8.15
C VAL A 195 -11.36 -1.32 9.12
N PRO A 196 -12.33 -1.71 9.94
CA PRO A 196 -12.19 -2.87 10.84
C PRO A 196 -12.20 -4.14 10.00
N TRP A 197 -11.08 -4.83 10.00
CA TRP A 197 -10.92 -6.14 9.38
C TRP A 197 -10.10 -7.02 10.33
N SER A 198 -9.83 -8.27 9.93
CA SER A 198 -8.93 -9.16 10.69
C SER A 198 -7.54 -8.54 10.96
N THR A 199 -7.13 -7.63 10.08
CA THR A 199 -6.03 -6.69 10.25
C THR A 199 -6.58 -5.26 10.23
N LEU A 200 -6.08 -4.39 11.09
CA LEU A 200 -6.51 -3.00 11.10
C LEU A 200 -5.93 -2.27 9.87
N LEU A 201 -6.79 -1.94 8.91
CA LEU A 201 -6.45 -1.04 7.82
C LEU A 201 -6.78 0.39 8.21
N CYS A 202 -5.84 1.29 7.98
CA CYS A 202 -6.03 2.72 8.22
C CYS A 202 -5.78 3.50 6.93
N ILE A 203 -6.67 4.42 6.62
CA ILE A 203 -6.44 5.46 5.62
C ILE A 203 -5.89 6.67 6.38
N VAL A 204 -4.77 7.19 5.92
CA VAL A 204 -4.09 8.30 6.57
C VAL A 204 -3.88 9.45 5.60
N ASN A 205 -4.01 10.67 6.11
CA ASN A 205 -3.56 11.86 5.40
C ASN A 205 -2.11 12.12 5.81
N ILE A 206 -1.20 12.13 4.85
CA ILE A 206 0.23 12.31 5.08
C ILE A 206 0.62 13.72 4.69
N ARG A 207 1.27 14.43 5.62
CA ARG A 207 1.94 15.69 5.34
C ARG A 207 3.43 15.48 5.48
N GLY A 208 4.17 15.76 4.41
CA GLY A 208 5.64 15.78 4.42
C GLY A 208 6.16 17.19 4.58
N THR A 209 7.29 17.36 5.22
CA THR A 209 8.13 18.56 5.11
C THR A 209 9.00 18.40 3.87
N ARG A 210 9.11 19.46 3.08
CA ARG A 210 9.96 19.49 1.89
C ARG A 210 11.40 19.75 2.28
#